data_5a8f1976e9d25c58c9e6b6bf1429284f
#
_entry.id   5a8f1976e9d25c58c9e6b6bf1429284f
#
_cell.length_a   1.000
_cell.length_b   1.000
_cell.length_c   1.000
_cell.angle_alpha   90.00
_cell.angle_beta   90.00
_cell.angle_gamma   90.00
#
_symmetry.space_group_name_H-M   'P 1'
#
loop_
_entity.id
_entity.type
_entity.pdbx_description
1 polymer ?
#
loop_
_entity_poly.entity_id
_entity_poly.type
_entity_poly.pdbx_seq_one_letter_code
_entity_poly.pdbx_strand_id
1 'polypeptide(L)'
;MIIGIDPGQSTGIAYFINGKLDGIGTIAPHEILEHISGAKRVIFEDSRLTSHVFTTVKSRPAALKMARNVGEIDAWCKLIVAHCERLGIPAHGVSPKGKGAKIDADSFSKLTGWTGRSNAHERDAACIAWPYRGAK
;
A
#
# COMPACT_ATOMS: atom_id res chain seq x y z
N MET A 1 -7.91 6.56 13.15
CA MET A 1 -6.67 6.47 12.34
C MET A 1 -6.96 5.74 11.04
N ILE A 2 -6.54 6.32 9.93
CA ILE A 2 -6.62 5.70 8.61
C ILE A 2 -5.22 5.24 8.24
N ILE A 3 -5.10 4.02 7.72
CA ILE A 3 -3.81 3.45 7.34
C ILE A 3 -3.77 3.20 5.85
N GLY A 4 -2.69 3.66 5.20
CA GLY A 4 -2.36 3.33 3.82
C GLY A 4 -1.31 2.24 3.78
N ILE A 5 -1.48 1.27 2.88
CA ILE A 5 -0.57 0.13 2.73
C ILE A 5 -0.19 -0.03 1.25
N ASP A 6 1.10 -0.16 1.00
CA ASP A 6 1.64 -0.61 -0.29
C ASP A 6 2.26 -1.99 -0.07
N PRO A 7 1.48 -3.08 -0.27
CA PRO A 7 1.97 -4.43 0.01
C PRO A 7 3.12 -4.83 -0.90
N GLY A 8 4.16 -5.40 -0.32
CA GLY A 8 5.33 -5.86 -1.02
C GLY A 8 6.28 -6.53 -0.05
N GLN A 9 7.39 -7.05 -0.53
CA GLN A 9 8.44 -7.61 0.34
C GLN A 9 8.99 -6.55 1.29
N SER A 10 9.04 -5.30 0.81
CA SER A 10 9.22 -4.11 1.64
C SER A 10 7.88 -3.39 1.62
N THR A 11 7.06 -3.61 2.62
CA THR A 11 5.72 -3.04 2.68
C THR A 11 5.78 -1.61 3.20
N GLY A 12 5.27 -0.67 2.39
CA GLY A 12 5.10 0.70 2.83
C GLY A 12 3.84 0.85 3.67
N ILE A 13 3.92 1.65 4.73
CA ILE A 13 2.77 1.95 5.59
C ILE A 13 2.75 3.45 5.90
N ALA A 14 1.55 4.01 5.93
CA ALA A 14 1.33 5.42 6.27
C ALA A 14 0.14 5.54 7.23
N TYR A 15 0.28 6.41 8.21
CA TYR A 15 -0.73 6.62 9.23
C TYR A 15 -1.28 8.03 9.14
N PHE A 16 -2.60 8.16 9.09
CA PHE A 16 -3.28 9.45 9.04
C PHE A 16 -4.16 9.62 10.27
N ILE A 17 -3.98 10.73 10.97
CA ILE A 17 -4.77 11.09 12.14
C ILE A 17 -5.40 12.46 11.87
N ASN A 18 -6.72 12.55 11.99
CA ASN A 18 -7.48 13.79 11.73
C ASN A 18 -7.15 14.40 10.35
N GLY A 19 -6.99 13.56 9.33
CA GLY A 19 -6.72 14.00 7.98
C GLY A 19 -5.28 14.40 7.69
N LYS A 20 -4.38 14.27 8.67
CA LYS A 20 -2.96 14.64 8.53
C LYS A 20 -2.09 13.41 8.55
N LEU A 21 -1.02 13.43 7.76
CA LEU A 21 -0.01 12.37 7.76
C LEU A 21 0.78 12.44 9.07
N ASP A 22 0.60 11.42 9.91
CA ASP A 22 1.21 11.36 11.24
C ASP A 22 2.49 10.52 11.27
N GLY A 23 2.58 9.51 10.43
CA GLY A 23 3.74 8.63 10.38
C GLY A 23 3.80 7.84 9.09
N ILE A 24 5.01 7.43 8.75
CA ILE A 24 5.28 6.51 7.64
C ILE A 24 6.32 5.50 8.08
N GLY A 25 6.34 4.35 7.42
CA GLY A 25 7.31 3.30 7.74
C GLY A 25 7.39 2.25 6.66
N THR A 26 8.40 1.41 6.79
CA THR A 26 8.58 0.20 5.99
C THR A 26 8.56 -0.99 6.94
N ILE A 27 7.69 -1.95 6.68
CA ILE A 27 7.52 -3.14 7.51
C ILE A 27 7.65 -4.40 6.68
N ALA A 28 7.87 -5.52 7.35
CA ALA A 28 7.82 -6.83 6.71
C ALA A 28 6.36 -7.24 6.48
N PRO A 29 6.07 -8.03 5.42
CA PRO A 29 4.68 -8.44 5.14
C PRO A 29 3.99 -9.15 6.30
N HIS A 30 4.72 -9.93 7.09
CA HIS A 30 4.14 -10.66 8.23
C HIS A 30 3.68 -9.74 9.36
N GLU A 31 4.10 -8.47 9.34
CA GLU A 31 3.71 -7.47 10.34
C GLU A 31 2.46 -6.68 9.95
N ILE A 32 1.98 -6.82 8.70
CA ILE A 32 0.85 -6.00 8.19
C ILE A 32 -0.39 -6.13 9.09
N LEU A 33 -0.81 -7.35 9.39
CA LEU A 33 -2.05 -7.57 10.11
C LEU A 33 -2.02 -6.97 11.51
N GLU A 34 -0.87 -7.04 12.18
CA GLU A 34 -0.68 -6.44 13.50
C GLU A 34 -0.83 -4.92 13.44
N HIS A 35 -0.21 -4.28 12.44
CA HIS A 35 -0.26 -2.82 12.30
C HIS A 35 -1.64 -2.28 11.97
N ILE A 36 -2.45 -3.01 11.20
CA ILE A 36 -3.75 -2.53 10.76
C ILE A 36 -4.89 -2.84 11.74
N SER A 37 -4.66 -3.67 12.75
CA SER A 37 -5.72 -4.16 13.65
C SER A 37 -6.43 -3.06 14.43
N GLY A 38 -5.79 -1.93 14.68
CA GLY A 38 -6.38 -0.79 15.38
C GLY A 38 -6.88 0.32 14.46
N ALA A 39 -6.87 0.10 13.14
CA ALA A 39 -7.26 1.13 12.20
C ALA A 39 -8.78 1.31 12.14
N LYS A 40 -9.21 2.53 11.87
CA LYS A 40 -10.60 2.85 11.57
C LYS A 40 -10.95 2.48 10.12
N ARG A 41 -9.97 2.57 9.23
CA ARG A 41 -10.11 2.27 7.80
C ARG A 41 -8.74 1.95 7.24
N VAL A 42 -8.69 1.02 6.30
CA VAL A 42 -7.45 0.64 5.61
C VAL A 42 -7.63 0.88 4.12
N ILE A 43 -6.67 1.58 3.52
CA ILE A 43 -6.59 1.79 2.07
C ILE A 43 -5.31 1.11 1.61
N PHE A 44 -5.40 0.24 0.62
CA PHE A 44 -4.22 -0.50 0.16
C PHE A 44 -4.19 -0.60 -1.36
N GLU A 45 -2.98 -0.68 -1.91
CA GLU A 45 -2.81 -0.97 -3.34
C GLU A 45 -3.13 -2.44 -3.58
N ASP A 46 -4.16 -2.68 -4.37
CA ASP A 46 -4.64 -4.05 -4.63
C ASP A 46 -4.18 -4.51 -6.01
N SER A 47 -3.12 -5.33 -6.01
CA SER A 47 -2.54 -5.90 -7.24
C SER A 47 -3.52 -6.76 -8.02
N ARG A 48 -4.56 -7.29 -7.37
CA ARG A 48 -5.58 -8.13 -8.00
C ARG A 48 -6.49 -7.35 -8.95
N LEU A 49 -6.51 -6.01 -8.83
CA LEU A 49 -7.30 -5.14 -9.70
C LEU A 49 -6.62 -4.83 -11.02
N THR A 50 -5.42 -5.34 -11.24
CA THR A 50 -4.64 -5.14 -12.46
C THR A 50 -4.26 -6.48 -13.07
N SER A 51 -4.49 -6.64 -14.37
CA SER A 51 -4.02 -7.80 -15.11
C SER A 51 -2.53 -7.65 -15.40
N HIS A 52 -1.75 -8.69 -15.15
CA HIS A 52 -0.32 -8.73 -15.41
C HIS A 52 -0.06 -9.44 -16.72
N VAL A 53 0.74 -8.82 -17.61
CA VAL A 53 1.11 -9.39 -18.90
C VAL A 53 2.58 -9.80 -18.82
N PHE A 54 2.81 -11.12 -18.90
CA PHE A 54 4.17 -11.69 -18.80
C PHE A 54 4.85 -11.87 -20.16
N THR A 55 4.16 -11.58 -21.26
CA THR A 55 4.69 -11.73 -22.62
C THR A 55 5.82 -10.77 -22.97
N THR A 56 5.93 -9.66 -22.23
CA THR A 56 7.01 -8.67 -22.41
C THR A 56 8.29 -9.03 -21.68
N VAL A 57 8.27 -10.10 -20.88
CA VAL A 57 9.42 -10.53 -20.08
C VAL A 57 10.36 -11.34 -20.96
N LYS A 58 11.68 -10.99 -20.94
CA LYS A 58 12.69 -11.52 -21.85
C LYS A 58 12.95 -13.01 -21.73
N SER A 59 12.67 -13.65 -20.61
CA SER A 59 12.97 -15.06 -20.38
C SER A 59 11.89 -15.73 -19.54
N ARG A 60 11.78 -17.06 -19.70
CA ARG A 60 10.87 -17.85 -18.89
C ARG A 60 11.20 -17.82 -17.39
N PRO A 61 12.48 -17.94 -16.97
CA PRO A 61 12.82 -17.80 -15.54
C PRO A 61 12.40 -16.46 -14.95
N ALA A 62 12.58 -15.37 -15.70
CA ALA A 62 12.16 -14.03 -15.25
C ALA A 62 10.64 -13.92 -15.15
N ALA A 63 9.89 -14.50 -16.10
CA ALA A 63 8.44 -14.54 -16.07
C ALA A 63 7.92 -15.34 -14.86
N LEU A 64 8.53 -16.47 -14.55
CA LEU A 64 8.17 -17.28 -13.40
C LEU A 64 8.42 -16.56 -12.08
N LYS A 65 9.55 -15.87 -11.98
CA LYS A 65 9.86 -15.05 -10.80
C LYS A 65 8.84 -13.93 -10.61
N MET A 66 8.49 -13.24 -11.70
CA MET A 66 7.48 -12.18 -11.66
C MET A 66 6.11 -12.74 -11.23
N ALA A 67 5.70 -13.88 -11.76
CA ALA A 67 4.44 -14.52 -11.40
C ALA A 67 4.40 -14.89 -9.91
N ARG A 68 5.49 -15.41 -9.37
CA ARG A 68 5.61 -15.72 -7.93
C ARG A 68 5.47 -14.47 -7.08
N ASN A 69 6.18 -13.39 -7.44
CA ASN A 69 6.13 -12.13 -6.70
C ASN A 69 4.72 -11.54 -6.71
N VAL A 70 4.05 -11.56 -7.86
CA VAL A 70 2.65 -11.11 -7.98
C VAL A 70 1.73 -11.97 -7.12
N GLY A 71 1.92 -13.30 -7.14
CA GLY A 71 1.13 -14.22 -6.33
C GLY A 71 1.28 -13.98 -4.84
N GLU A 72 2.49 -13.67 -4.38
CA GLU A 72 2.73 -13.32 -2.98
C GLU A 72 1.98 -12.04 -2.58
N ILE A 73 2.08 -11.00 -3.41
CA ILE A 73 1.40 -9.73 -3.15
C ILE A 73 -0.12 -9.92 -3.16
N ASP A 74 -0.64 -10.69 -4.12
CA ASP A 74 -2.06 -11.03 -4.17
C ASP A 74 -2.52 -11.72 -2.89
N ALA A 75 -1.72 -12.63 -2.35
CA ALA A 75 -2.02 -13.33 -1.11
C ALA A 75 -2.06 -12.37 0.07
N TRP A 76 -1.15 -11.42 0.15
CA TRP A 76 -1.17 -10.39 1.21
C TRP A 76 -2.40 -9.49 1.10
N CYS A 77 -2.81 -9.13 -0.11
CA CYS A 77 -4.04 -8.37 -0.32
C CYS A 77 -5.27 -9.14 0.19
N LYS A 78 -5.34 -10.44 -0.09
CA LYS A 78 -6.40 -11.31 0.43
C LYS A 78 -6.41 -11.36 1.95
N LEU A 79 -5.23 -11.44 2.57
CA LEU A 79 -5.11 -11.47 4.03
C LEU A 79 -5.57 -10.15 4.65
N ILE A 80 -5.22 -9.02 4.04
CA ILE A 80 -5.68 -7.70 4.51
C ILE A 80 -7.20 -7.65 4.52
N VAL A 81 -7.84 -8.03 3.43
CA VAL A 81 -9.31 -8.00 3.31
C VAL A 81 -9.95 -8.93 4.34
N ALA A 82 -9.48 -10.17 4.44
CA ALA A 82 -10.04 -11.14 5.38
C ALA A 82 -9.89 -10.70 6.83
N HIS A 83 -8.73 -10.15 7.18
CA HIS A 83 -8.46 -9.68 8.54
C HIS A 83 -9.33 -8.47 8.90
N CYS A 84 -9.43 -7.52 8.00
CA CYS A 84 -10.26 -6.33 8.19
C CYS A 84 -11.74 -6.72 8.31
N GLU A 85 -12.21 -7.64 7.47
CA GLU A 85 -13.59 -8.14 7.53
C GLU A 85 -13.87 -8.77 8.89
N ARG A 86 -12.97 -9.61 9.39
CA ARG A 86 -13.11 -10.24 10.70
C ARG A 86 -13.20 -9.21 11.82
N LEU A 87 -12.47 -8.10 11.73
CA LEU A 87 -12.44 -7.07 12.77
C LEU A 87 -13.45 -5.93 12.53
N GLY A 88 -14.24 -6.00 11.46
CA GLY A 88 -15.20 -4.95 11.14
C GLY A 88 -14.55 -3.65 10.67
N ILE A 89 -13.34 -3.71 10.11
CA ILE A 89 -12.61 -2.54 9.61
C ILE A 89 -12.89 -2.39 8.11
N PRO A 90 -13.42 -1.25 7.64
CA PRO A 90 -13.55 -1.02 6.20
C PRO A 90 -12.19 -1.04 5.52
N ALA A 91 -12.03 -1.90 4.51
CA ALA A 91 -10.82 -2.00 3.70
C ALA A 91 -11.16 -1.66 2.25
N HIS A 92 -10.39 -0.75 1.66
CA HIS A 92 -10.60 -0.31 0.28
C HIS A 92 -9.35 -0.54 -0.54
N GLY A 93 -9.47 -1.40 -1.56
CA GLY A 93 -8.39 -1.67 -2.51
C GLY A 93 -8.37 -0.63 -3.63
N VAL A 94 -7.20 -0.09 -3.91
CA VAL A 94 -6.97 0.88 -4.99
C VAL A 94 -6.14 0.21 -6.07
N SER A 95 -6.55 0.38 -7.33
CA SER A 95 -5.79 -0.15 -8.46
C SER A 95 -4.41 0.52 -8.54
N PRO A 96 -3.34 -0.23 -8.83
CA PRO A 96 -2.02 0.34 -9.09
C PRO A 96 -2.04 1.43 -10.17
N LYS A 97 -2.95 1.34 -11.13
CA LYS A 97 -3.12 2.35 -12.19
C LYS A 97 -3.74 3.64 -11.68
N GLY A 98 -4.46 3.60 -10.57
CA GLY A 98 -5.16 4.76 -10.02
C GLY A 98 -4.31 5.66 -9.14
N LYS A 99 -3.10 5.25 -8.78
CA LYS A 99 -2.25 6.04 -7.88
C LYS A 99 -1.46 7.15 -8.57
N GLY A 100 -1.45 7.20 -9.90
CA GLY A 100 -0.71 8.19 -10.65
C GLY A 100 0.79 7.94 -10.70
N ALA A 101 1.55 8.94 -11.12
CA ALA A 101 3.01 8.86 -11.20
C ALA A 101 3.63 8.86 -9.80
N LYS A 102 4.78 8.18 -9.67
CA LYS A 102 5.57 8.22 -8.43
C LYS A 102 6.10 9.63 -8.21
N ILE A 103 6.08 10.06 -6.96
CA ILE A 103 6.58 11.38 -6.58
C ILE A 103 7.91 11.25 -5.82
N ASP A 104 8.77 12.25 -5.97
CA ASP A 104 10.02 12.31 -5.21
C ASP A 104 9.78 12.85 -3.80
N ALA A 105 10.84 12.83 -2.97
CA ALA A 105 10.75 13.26 -1.58
C ALA A 105 10.35 14.74 -1.44
N ASP A 106 10.84 15.61 -2.31
CA ASP A 106 10.51 17.05 -2.24
C ASP A 106 9.05 17.29 -2.57
N SER A 107 8.54 16.70 -3.64
CA SER A 107 7.13 16.79 -4.02
C SER A 107 6.22 16.20 -2.95
N PHE A 108 6.65 15.08 -2.36
CA PHE A 108 5.93 14.44 -1.26
C PHE A 108 5.83 15.36 -0.04
N SER A 109 6.93 16.00 0.35
CA SER A 109 6.95 16.96 1.45
C SER A 109 6.02 18.14 1.20
N LYS A 110 6.02 18.66 -0.02
CA LYS A 110 5.13 19.76 -0.41
C LYS A 110 3.65 19.36 -0.36
N LEU A 111 3.34 18.15 -0.81
CA LEU A 111 1.97 17.65 -0.83
C LEU A 111 1.45 17.37 0.59
N THR A 112 2.24 16.67 1.40
CA THR A 112 1.78 16.09 2.67
C THR A 112 2.20 16.88 3.90
N GLY A 113 3.18 17.76 3.78
CA GLY A 113 3.79 18.43 4.92
C GLY A 113 4.78 17.58 5.71
N TRP A 114 5.11 16.37 5.20
CA TRP A 114 6.06 15.49 5.87
C TRP A 114 7.47 16.08 5.86
N THR A 115 8.10 16.19 7.02
CA THR A 115 9.41 16.83 7.15
C THR A 115 10.56 15.86 7.36
N GLY A 116 10.26 14.57 7.60
CA GLY A 116 11.27 13.55 7.80
C GLY A 116 11.72 12.86 6.52
N ARG A 117 12.56 11.85 6.67
CA ARG A 117 12.96 10.99 5.55
C ARG A 117 11.78 10.19 5.04
N SER A 118 11.81 9.83 3.76
CA SER A 118 10.83 8.93 3.15
C SER A 118 11.49 8.12 2.05
N ASN A 119 11.11 6.85 1.95
CA ASN A 119 11.49 6.02 0.80
C ASN A 119 10.29 5.86 -0.15
N ALA A 120 10.53 5.24 -1.31
CA ALA A 120 9.49 5.10 -2.33
C ALA A 120 8.28 4.30 -1.83
N HIS A 121 8.49 3.24 -1.04
CA HIS A 121 7.40 2.41 -0.52
C HIS A 121 6.51 3.20 0.46
N GLU A 122 7.13 3.99 1.31
CA GLU A 122 6.42 4.85 2.26
C GLU A 122 5.61 5.93 1.56
N ARG A 123 6.21 6.56 0.54
CA ARG A 123 5.50 7.58 -0.26
C ARG A 123 4.34 6.98 -1.03
N ASP A 124 4.52 5.79 -1.62
CA ASP A 124 3.45 5.09 -2.32
C ASP A 124 2.28 4.78 -1.39
N ALA A 125 2.56 4.27 -0.20
CA ALA A 125 1.53 3.98 0.80
C ALA A 125 0.74 5.23 1.20
N ALA A 126 1.44 6.34 1.43
CA ALA A 126 0.79 7.60 1.78
C ALA A 126 -0.04 8.16 0.62
N CYS A 127 0.47 8.09 -0.61
CA CYS A 127 -0.22 8.61 -1.79
C CYS A 127 -1.48 7.81 -2.12
N ILE A 128 -1.46 6.50 -1.93
CA ILE A 128 -2.64 5.63 -2.12
C ILE A 128 -3.78 6.05 -1.19
N ALA A 129 -3.47 6.34 0.05
CA ALA A 129 -4.47 6.71 1.05
C ALA A 129 -4.79 8.21 1.06
N TRP A 130 -3.99 9.04 0.42
CA TRP A 130 -4.12 10.49 0.46
C TRP A 130 -5.53 11.00 0.15
N PRO A 131 -6.21 10.54 -0.92
CA PRO A 131 -7.58 11.00 -1.21
C PRO A 131 -8.60 10.61 -0.15
N TYR A 132 -8.30 9.62 0.67
CA TYR A 132 -9.22 9.05 1.66
C TYR A 132 -8.91 9.48 3.08
N ARG A 133 -7.87 10.29 3.29
CA ARG A 133 -7.34 10.62 4.64
C ARG A 133 -8.34 11.31 5.55
N GLY A 134 -9.33 11.96 4.99
CA GLY A 134 -10.40 12.62 5.74
C GLY A 134 -11.69 11.83 5.83
N ALA A 135 -11.70 10.56 5.44
CA ALA A 135 -12.91 9.73 5.47
C ALA A 135 -13.38 9.47 6.92
N LYS A 136 -14.69 9.54 7.11
CA LYS A 136 -15.32 9.33 8.42
C LYS A 136 -15.69 7.89 8.70
#